data_50d9080c78e0b6838bcbc0f00d830410
#
_entry.id   50d9080c78e0b6838bcbc0f00d830410
#
_cell.length_a   1.000
_cell.length_b   1.000
_cell.length_c   1.000
_cell.angle_alpha   90.00
_cell.angle_beta   90.00
_cell.angle_gamma   90.00
#
_symmetry.space_group_name_H-M   'P 1'
#
loop_
_entity.id
_entity.type
_entity.pdbx_description
1 polymer ?
#
loop_
_entity_poly.entity_id
_entity_poly.type
_entity_poly.pdbx_seq_one_letter_code
_entity_poly.pdbx_strand_id
1 'polypeptide(L)'
;MMVFAFFLLALLALMFVVAPALLRSFRGTGIRHSEQAQASSRAGYEERLQAVEQDVLDEEDKTQLAEELAAVLLAEYPQVNDNTADANEAASEIPGGESIHHHLPSTLRKPANILLFSGALLVALALGVYTQLGSYGASKIQGAQVVLALSPENDSAELQSWQIVLNAWLADQPDDAPSWYLLGHAHLKLGEFSQAERAFGQAHVFAESDVLVKLYWLQSRYLSQQGALDALSKQLAEEILAVNPNNQQVLEMLAVAAIAEGDAAVAITMLNRTLTPVAPPDRVRATVDAMEALRTSNVLLTNAHALQVAVNVADGVKANPHDTVFVVARPVGGGMPYAVVRRPSWLLPFSVTLDDLVSMSPARPISQADTVEVLVRLSATGTAEANPNDWRWLSEPIALASASDEASSSSPRNLNAVLSPPD
;
A
#
# COMPACT_ATOMS: atom_id res chain seq x y z
N MET A 1 -25.06 13.39 21.36
CA MET A 1 -26.07 12.35 21.06
C MET A 1 -25.55 10.94 21.31
N MET A 2 -24.34 10.56 20.90
CA MET A 2 -23.80 9.20 21.13
C MET A 2 -23.63 8.81 22.60
N VAL A 3 -23.22 9.72 23.48
CA VAL A 3 -23.08 9.44 24.92
C VAL A 3 -24.42 9.07 25.54
N PHE A 4 -25.52 9.72 25.12
CA PHE A 4 -26.88 9.41 25.59
C PHE A 4 -27.35 8.03 25.11
N ALA A 5 -27.02 7.66 23.86
CA ALA A 5 -27.32 6.34 23.29
C ALA A 5 -26.53 5.24 24.01
N PHE A 6 -25.29 5.49 24.40
CA PHE A 6 -24.47 4.55 25.14
C PHE A 6 -24.94 4.34 26.57
N PHE A 7 -25.35 5.42 27.25
CA PHE A 7 -26.00 5.35 28.57
C PHE A 7 -27.32 4.57 28.51
N LEU A 8 -28.08 4.79 27.45
CA LEU A 8 -29.34 4.06 27.23
C LEU A 8 -29.07 2.55 26.97
N LEU A 9 -28.05 2.23 26.17
CA LEU A 9 -27.63 0.86 25.88
C LEU A 9 -27.05 0.16 27.12
N ALA A 10 -26.23 0.84 27.91
CA ALA A 10 -25.69 0.34 29.17
C ALA A 10 -26.81 0.11 30.21
N LEU A 11 -27.79 1.00 30.27
CA LEU A 11 -28.98 0.84 31.14
C LEU A 11 -29.87 -0.31 30.65
N LEU A 12 -30.05 -0.49 29.35
CA LEU A 12 -30.75 -1.61 28.74
C LEU A 12 -30.02 -2.94 28.99
N ALA A 13 -28.70 -2.97 28.85
CA ALA A 13 -27.88 -4.15 29.14
C ALA A 13 -27.93 -4.50 30.64
N LEU A 14 -27.86 -3.50 31.53
CA LEU A 14 -28.03 -3.69 32.96
C LEU A 14 -29.43 -4.23 33.27
N MET A 15 -30.47 -3.70 32.66
CA MET A 15 -31.86 -4.19 32.79
C MET A 15 -32.01 -5.61 32.29
N PHE A 16 -31.33 -5.96 31.18
CA PHE A 16 -31.36 -7.31 30.59
C PHE A 16 -30.64 -8.37 31.46
N VAL A 17 -29.57 -7.97 32.17
CA VAL A 17 -28.83 -8.85 33.09
C VAL A 17 -29.50 -8.94 34.47
N VAL A 18 -30.03 -7.84 34.97
CA VAL A 18 -30.59 -7.76 36.32
C VAL A 18 -32.06 -8.18 36.38
N ALA A 19 -32.86 -7.91 35.34
CA ALA A 19 -34.25 -8.29 35.29
C ALA A 19 -34.47 -9.82 35.34
N PRO A 20 -33.72 -10.67 34.63
CA PRO A 20 -33.84 -12.14 34.75
C PRO A 20 -33.40 -12.65 36.14
N ALA A 21 -32.39 -12.01 36.74
CA ALA A 21 -31.91 -12.38 38.10
C ALA A 21 -32.97 -12.03 39.19
N LEU A 22 -33.64 -10.88 39.03
CA LEU A 22 -34.76 -10.48 39.90
C LEU A 22 -36.00 -11.34 39.67
N LEU A 23 -36.31 -11.67 38.42
CA LEU A 23 -37.44 -12.54 38.09
C LEU A 23 -37.23 -13.99 38.53
N ARG A 24 -35.96 -14.49 38.52
CA ARG A 24 -35.60 -15.81 39.05
C ARG A 24 -35.70 -15.89 40.56
N SER A 25 -35.49 -14.81 41.30
CA SER A 25 -35.67 -14.77 42.75
C SER A 25 -37.18 -14.88 43.15
N PHE A 26 -38.07 -14.60 42.23
CA PHE A 26 -39.53 -14.70 42.41
C PHE A 26 -40.15 -15.99 41.84
N ARG A 27 -39.43 -16.76 41.02
CA ARG A 27 -39.89 -18.03 40.48
C ARG A 27 -38.85 -19.11 40.70
N GLY A 28 -38.93 -19.77 41.82
CA GLY A 28 -38.28 -21.06 42.00
C GLY A 28 -38.89 -22.09 41.08
N THR A 29 -38.21 -22.46 40.00
CA THR A 29 -38.37 -23.77 39.32
C THR A 29 -37.14 -23.99 38.44
N GLY A 30 -36.30 -24.93 38.86
CA GLY A 30 -35.23 -25.49 38.04
C GLY A 30 -35.78 -26.44 36.95
N ILE A 31 -34.89 -26.79 36.03
CA ILE A 31 -34.97 -27.89 35.07
C ILE A 31 -35.92 -27.63 33.89
N ARG A 32 -35.43 -26.94 32.85
CA ARG A 32 -35.87 -27.06 31.44
C ARG A 32 -34.87 -26.51 30.39
N HIS A 33 -33.66 -26.08 30.77
CA HIS A 33 -32.77 -25.44 29.78
C HIS A 33 -31.81 -26.38 29.05
N SER A 34 -31.58 -27.62 29.54
CA SER A 34 -30.69 -28.56 28.87
C SER A 34 -31.33 -29.25 27.66
N GLU A 35 -32.59 -29.56 27.74
CA GLU A 35 -33.32 -30.22 26.63
C GLU A 35 -33.56 -29.29 25.43
N GLN A 36 -33.77 -28.00 25.67
CA GLN A 36 -34.04 -27.03 24.60
C GLN A 36 -32.76 -26.61 23.86
N ALA A 37 -31.62 -26.57 24.55
CA ALA A 37 -30.32 -26.33 23.94
C ALA A 37 -29.88 -27.54 23.07
N GLN A 38 -30.10 -28.77 23.54
CA GLN A 38 -29.82 -29.97 22.77
C GLN A 38 -30.69 -30.11 21.53
N ALA A 39 -31.96 -29.70 21.59
CA ALA A 39 -32.87 -29.74 20.44
C ALA A 39 -32.48 -28.72 19.36
N SER A 40 -32.03 -27.51 19.75
CA SER A 40 -31.59 -26.49 18.79
C SER A 40 -30.27 -26.85 18.09
N SER A 41 -29.34 -27.51 18.81
CA SER A 41 -28.08 -27.97 18.24
C SER A 41 -28.25 -29.14 17.28
N ARG A 42 -29.17 -30.06 17.58
CA ARG A 42 -29.55 -31.16 16.68
C ARG A 42 -30.18 -30.64 15.38
N ALA A 43 -31.09 -29.68 15.48
CA ALA A 43 -31.70 -29.06 14.30
C ALA A 43 -30.69 -28.36 13.41
N GLY A 44 -29.73 -27.63 13.98
CA GLY A 44 -28.62 -26.99 13.25
C GLY A 44 -27.63 -27.97 12.60
N TYR A 45 -27.46 -29.16 13.21
CA TYR A 45 -26.65 -30.22 12.62
C TYR A 45 -27.35 -30.88 11.42
N GLU A 46 -28.64 -31.19 11.54
CA GLU A 46 -29.44 -31.76 10.45
C GLU A 46 -29.53 -30.81 9.24
N GLU A 47 -29.63 -29.51 9.48
CA GLU A 47 -29.63 -28.50 8.41
C GLU A 47 -28.30 -28.45 7.66
N ARG A 48 -27.17 -28.54 8.37
CA ARG A 48 -25.83 -28.58 7.76
C ARG A 48 -25.55 -29.89 7.03
N LEU A 49 -26.04 -31.02 7.54
CA LEU A 49 -25.95 -32.32 6.87
C LEU A 49 -26.72 -32.32 5.55
N GLN A 50 -27.92 -31.74 5.53
CA GLN A 50 -28.70 -31.57 4.30
C GLN A 50 -28.02 -30.65 3.29
N ALA A 51 -27.29 -29.62 3.75
CA ALA A 51 -26.53 -28.74 2.87
C ALA A 51 -25.34 -29.47 2.22
N VAL A 52 -24.64 -30.35 2.95
CA VAL A 52 -23.54 -31.20 2.43
C VAL A 52 -24.07 -32.23 1.43
N GLU A 53 -25.25 -32.80 1.64
CA GLU A 53 -25.87 -33.74 0.70
C GLU A 53 -26.29 -33.08 -0.62
N GLN A 54 -26.62 -31.78 -0.60
CA GLN A 54 -27.03 -31.00 -1.79
C GLN A 54 -25.86 -30.38 -2.56
N ASP A 55 -24.65 -30.39 -2.00
CA ASP A 55 -23.49 -29.81 -2.68
C ASP A 55 -22.93 -30.76 -3.76
N VAL A 56 -22.32 -30.16 -4.80
CA VAL A 56 -21.77 -30.85 -5.97
C VAL A 56 -20.36 -31.41 -5.67
N LEU A 57 -20.19 -32.10 -4.54
CA LEU A 57 -18.95 -32.74 -4.12
C LEU A 57 -18.98 -34.24 -4.43
N ASP A 58 -17.79 -34.86 -4.58
CA ASP A 58 -17.67 -36.30 -4.73
C ASP A 58 -18.12 -37.03 -3.45
N GLU A 59 -18.61 -38.28 -3.60
CA GLU A 59 -19.17 -39.07 -2.49
C GLU A 59 -18.15 -39.33 -1.36
N GLU A 60 -16.85 -39.35 -1.68
CA GLU A 60 -15.77 -39.55 -0.70
C GLU A 60 -15.55 -38.29 0.14
N ASP A 61 -15.63 -37.08 -0.47
CA ASP A 61 -15.53 -35.79 0.21
C ASP A 61 -16.77 -35.51 1.08
N LYS A 62 -17.97 -35.94 0.65
CA LYS A 62 -19.20 -35.82 1.45
C LYS A 62 -19.16 -36.64 2.71
N THR A 63 -18.65 -37.87 2.64
CA THR A 63 -18.50 -38.75 3.79
C THR A 63 -17.49 -38.21 4.80
N GLN A 64 -16.38 -37.66 4.36
CA GLN A 64 -15.37 -37.04 5.21
C GLN A 64 -15.90 -35.79 5.91
N LEU A 65 -16.63 -34.94 5.22
CA LEU A 65 -17.25 -33.74 5.80
C LEU A 65 -18.35 -34.04 6.81
N ALA A 66 -19.12 -35.12 6.58
CA ALA A 66 -20.12 -35.59 7.52
C ALA A 66 -19.50 -36.18 8.80
N GLU A 67 -18.36 -36.89 8.69
CA GLU A 67 -17.61 -37.41 9.85
C GLU A 67 -16.97 -36.26 10.67
N GLU A 68 -16.45 -35.21 10.03
CA GLU A 68 -15.91 -34.05 10.73
C GLU A 68 -17.02 -33.28 11.47
N LEU A 69 -18.19 -33.08 10.86
CA LEU A 69 -19.36 -32.46 11.50
C LEU A 69 -19.85 -33.27 12.70
N ALA A 70 -19.85 -34.60 12.62
CA ALA A 70 -20.21 -35.47 13.73
C ALA A 70 -19.19 -35.41 14.86
N ALA A 71 -17.90 -35.35 14.55
CA ALA A 71 -16.83 -35.22 15.54
C ALA A 71 -16.90 -33.90 16.31
N VAL A 72 -17.23 -32.79 15.64
CA VAL A 72 -17.44 -31.46 16.27
C VAL A 72 -18.63 -31.52 17.25
N LEU A 73 -19.74 -32.14 16.87
CA LEU A 73 -20.91 -32.29 17.73
C LEU A 73 -20.59 -33.11 18.97
N LEU A 74 -19.82 -34.19 18.84
CA LEU A 74 -19.41 -35.04 19.96
C LEU A 74 -18.39 -34.35 20.91
N ALA A 75 -17.56 -33.44 20.36
CA ALA A 75 -16.62 -32.66 21.16
C ALA A 75 -17.33 -31.53 21.95
N GLU A 76 -18.40 -30.97 21.42
CA GLU A 76 -19.17 -29.91 22.06
C GLU A 76 -20.10 -30.44 23.19
N TYR A 77 -20.49 -31.70 23.11
CA TYR A 77 -21.32 -32.37 24.11
C TYR A 77 -20.74 -33.73 24.56
N PRO A 78 -19.69 -33.72 25.41
CA PRO A 78 -19.18 -34.94 25.99
C PRO A 78 -20.30 -35.58 26.86
N GLN A 79 -20.60 -36.87 26.62
CA GLN A 79 -21.59 -37.65 27.36
C GLN A 79 -21.26 -37.59 28.87
N VAL A 80 -22.12 -36.90 29.62
CA VAL A 80 -22.07 -36.92 31.08
C VAL A 80 -22.50 -38.32 31.51
N ASN A 81 -21.54 -39.13 31.94
CA ASN A 81 -21.81 -40.44 32.57
C ASN A 81 -22.63 -40.19 33.83
N ASP A 82 -23.84 -40.74 33.89
CA ASP A 82 -24.73 -40.81 35.03
C ASP A 82 -24.16 -41.77 36.11
N ASN A 83 -23.11 -41.33 36.81
CA ASN A 83 -22.59 -42.01 38.00
C ASN A 83 -22.11 -41.00 39.05
N THR A 84 -23.04 -40.21 39.60
CA THR A 84 -22.78 -39.44 40.83
C THR A 84 -24.04 -39.47 41.74
N ALA A 85 -24.41 -40.68 42.15
CA ALA A 85 -25.41 -40.85 43.20
C ALA A 85 -24.82 -41.06 44.63
N ASP A 86 -23.49 -41.05 44.80
CA ASP A 86 -22.86 -41.41 46.08
C ASP A 86 -21.76 -40.44 46.61
N ALA A 87 -21.95 -39.11 46.42
CA ALA A 87 -20.95 -38.15 46.94
C ALA A 87 -21.53 -37.07 47.89
N ASN A 88 -22.66 -37.31 48.55
CA ASN A 88 -23.27 -36.33 49.46
C ASN A 88 -23.20 -36.70 50.97
N GLU A 89 -22.35 -37.65 51.37
CA GLU A 89 -22.30 -38.11 52.79
C GLU A 89 -20.93 -37.93 53.46
N ALA A 90 -20.00 -37.16 52.93
CA ALA A 90 -18.67 -36.98 53.56
C ALA A 90 -18.20 -35.51 53.61
N ALA A 91 -18.96 -34.61 54.20
CA ALA A 91 -18.49 -33.26 54.51
C ALA A 91 -19.13 -32.71 55.80
N SER A 92 -19.01 -33.45 56.88
CA SER A 92 -19.15 -32.93 58.22
C SER A 92 -17.89 -33.31 59.03
N GLU A 93 -17.26 -32.26 59.62
CA GLU A 93 -16.13 -32.28 60.55
C GLU A 93 -14.79 -31.77 60.01
N ILE A 94 -14.63 -30.43 60.09
CA ILE A 94 -13.34 -29.77 60.40
C ILE A 94 -13.61 -28.71 61.46
N PRO A 95 -13.02 -28.77 62.67
CA PRO A 95 -13.14 -27.76 63.67
C PRO A 95 -11.99 -26.73 63.60
N GLY A 96 -12.30 -25.48 63.78
CA GLY A 96 -11.37 -24.47 64.26
C GLY A 96 -10.69 -23.58 63.22
N GLY A 97 -11.29 -22.44 62.90
CA GLY A 97 -10.65 -21.28 62.25
C GLY A 97 -11.33 -20.02 62.69
N GLU A 98 -10.59 -19.17 63.41
CA GLU A 98 -11.05 -17.88 63.95
C GLU A 98 -11.67 -17.00 62.89
N SER A 99 -12.93 -16.62 63.06
CA SER A 99 -13.66 -15.71 62.18
C SER A 99 -13.26 -14.26 62.48
N ILE A 100 -12.47 -13.68 61.57
CA ILE A 100 -12.25 -12.24 61.52
C ILE A 100 -13.56 -11.59 61.03
N HIS A 101 -14.37 -11.08 61.93
CA HIS A 101 -15.57 -10.32 61.61
C HIS A 101 -15.20 -8.93 61.12
N HIS A 102 -15.04 -8.74 59.81
CA HIS A 102 -15.14 -7.43 59.24
C HIS A 102 -16.61 -6.97 59.24
N HIS A 103 -16.95 -5.98 60.07
CA HIS A 103 -18.27 -5.37 60.10
C HIS A 103 -18.53 -4.57 58.81
N LEU A 104 -19.15 -5.25 57.80
CA LEU A 104 -19.76 -4.57 56.66
C LEU A 104 -21.08 -3.88 57.10
N PRO A 105 -21.35 -2.63 56.69
CA PRO A 105 -22.58 -1.94 57.04
C PRO A 105 -23.82 -2.75 56.62
N SER A 106 -24.85 -2.72 57.45
CA SER A 106 -26.06 -3.54 57.35
C SER A 106 -26.86 -3.32 56.02
N THR A 107 -26.60 -2.22 55.32
CA THR A 107 -27.19 -1.89 54.00
C THR A 107 -26.70 -2.78 52.87
N LEU A 108 -25.56 -3.50 53.03
CA LEU A 108 -24.98 -4.40 52.05
C LEU A 108 -25.44 -5.86 52.17
N ARG A 109 -26.22 -6.19 53.22
CA ARG A 109 -26.67 -7.58 53.49
C ARG A 109 -27.77 -8.09 52.58
N LYS A 110 -28.43 -7.23 51.80
CA LYS A 110 -29.45 -7.71 50.83
C LYS A 110 -28.76 -8.08 49.53
N PRO A 111 -28.92 -9.34 49.03
CA PRO A 111 -28.24 -9.82 47.81
C PRO A 111 -28.52 -8.90 46.58
N ALA A 112 -29.68 -8.26 46.55
CA ALA A 112 -30.04 -7.26 45.53
C ALA A 112 -29.12 -6.04 45.55
N ASN A 113 -28.70 -5.54 46.72
CA ASN A 113 -27.83 -4.36 46.84
C ASN A 113 -26.39 -4.68 46.43
N ILE A 114 -25.89 -5.90 46.74
CA ILE A 114 -24.58 -6.34 46.32
C ILE A 114 -24.52 -6.45 44.76
N LEU A 115 -25.54 -6.96 44.11
CA LEU A 115 -25.66 -7.00 42.63
C LEU A 115 -25.72 -5.60 42.01
N LEU A 116 -26.46 -4.67 42.64
CA LEU A 116 -26.52 -3.29 42.14
C LEU A 116 -25.16 -2.55 42.29
N PHE A 117 -24.48 -2.72 43.43
CA PHE A 117 -23.16 -2.11 43.67
C PHE A 117 -22.08 -2.73 42.74
N SER A 118 -22.09 -4.05 42.54
CA SER A 118 -21.14 -4.69 41.60
C SER A 118 -21.40 -4.31 40.14
N GLY A 119 -22.67 -4.16 39.74
CA GLY A 119 -23.03 -3.66 38.42
C GLY A 119 -22.61 -2.19 38.20
N ALA A 120 -22.85 -1.32 39.20
CA ALA A 120 -22.43 0.07 39.11
C ALA A 120 -20.90 0.24 39.11
N LEU A 121 -20.18 -0.59 39.88
CA LEU A 121 -18.71 -0.64 39.87
C LEU A 121 -18.16 -1.10 38.52
N LEU A 122 -18.75 -2.13 37.93
CA LEU A 122 -18.36 -2.62 36.58
C LEU A 122 -18.58 -1.55 35.51
N VAL A 123 -19.72 -0.83 35.55
CA VAL A 123 -20.00 0.27 34.63
C VAL A 123 -19.02 1.41 34.82
N ALA A 124 -18.73 1.80 36.07
CA ALA A 124 -17.77 2.84 36.38
C ALA A 124 -16.33 2.46 35.94
N LEU A 125 -15.95 1.20 36.13
CA LEU A 125 -14.65 0.67 35.72
C LEU A 125 -14.56 0.60 34.18
N ALA A 126 -15.61 0.17 33.49
CA ALA A 126 -15.70 0.17 32.03
C ALA A 126 -15.64 1.58 31.48
N LEU A 127 -16.32 2.56 32.10
CA LEU A 127 -16.24 3.97 31.70
C LEU A 127 -14.84 4.54 31.96
N GLY A 128 -14.21 4.22 33.08
CA GLY A 128 -12.85 4.63 33.41
C GLY A 128 -11.83 4.06 32.43
N VAL A 129 -11.94 2.77 32.10
CA VAL A 129 -11.11 2.13 31.08
C VAL A 129 -11.35 2.74 29.70
N TYR A 130 -12.60 3.00 29.34
CA TYR A 130 -12.97 3.61 28.06
C TYR A 130 -12.42 5.04 27.93
N THR A 131 -12.45 5.83 29.00
CA THR A 131 -11.87 7.19 28.99
C THR A 131 -10.34 7.19 28.99
N GLN A 132 -9.72 6.22 29.65
CA GLN A 132 -8.26 6.08 29.72
C GLN A 132 -7.67 5.48 28.41
N LEU A 133 -8.34 4.54 27.77
CA LEU A 133 -7.88 3.94 26.52
C LEU A 133 -8.13 4.83 25.29
N GLY A 134 -8.65 6.04 25.46
CA GLY A 134 -8.69 7.08 24.43
C GLY A 134 -9.61 6.82 23.24
N SER A 135 -10.46 5.77 23.28
CA SER A 135 -11.35 5.44 22.16
C SER A 135 -12.42 6.51 21.86
N TYR A 136 -12.69 7.43 22.80
CA TYR A 136 -13.60 8.56 22.57
C TYR A 136 -13.02 9.58 21.58
N GLY A 137 -11.70 9.81 21.62
CA GLY A 137 -11.00 10.64 20.64
C GLY A 137 -10.88 9.94 19.29
N ALA A 138 -10.55 8.66 19.29
CA ALA A 138 -10.41 7.86 18.06
C ALA A 138 -11.71 7.84 17.22
N SER A 139 -12.90 7.88 17.86
CA SER A 139 -14.16 7.95 17.12
C SER A 139 -14.35 9.27 16.35
N LYS A 140 -13.70 10.37 16.77
CA LYS A 140 -13.79 11.66 16.08
C LYS A 140 -13.00 11.67 14.77
N ILE A 141 -11.89 10.93 14.71
CA ILE A 141 -11.02 10.85 13.52
C ILE A 141 -11.25 9.60 12.70
N GLN A 142 -12.10 8.65 13.16
CA GLN A 142 -12.35 7.39 12.47
C GLN A 142 -12.88 7.58 11.03
N GLY A 143 -13.52 8.72 10.73
CA GLY A 143 -13.96 9.11 9.40
C GLY A 143 -12.94 9.94 8.61
N ALA A 144 -11.81 10.34 9.20
CA ALA A 144 -10.87 11.28 8.57
C ALA A 144 -10.23 10.75 7.28
N GLN A 145 -10.20 9.44 7.08
CA GLN A 145 -9.72 8.83 5.83
C GLN A 145 -10.52 9.29 4.60
N VAL A 146 -11.75 9.79 4.78
CA VAL A 146 -12.54 10.40 3.70
C VAL A 146 -11.81 11.55 3.02
N VAL A 147 -10.92 12.27 3.75
CA VAL A 147 -10.07 13.34 3.21
C VAL A 147 -9.33 12.90 1.94
N LEU A 148 -8.90 11.64 1.87
CA LEU A 148 -8.20 11.11 0.69
C LEU A 148 -9.12 11.00 -0.54
N ALA A 149 -10.42 10.81 -0.34
CA ALA A 149 -11.41 10.67 -1.41
C ALA A 149 -12.10 11.99 -1.82
N LEU A 150 -12.10 13.01 -0.94
CA LEU A 150 -12.74 14.29 -1.22
C LEU A 150 -12.09 15.02 -2.41
N SER A 151 -12.90 15.70 -3.21
CA SER A 151 -12.45 16.55 -4.32
C SER A 151 -12.39 18.02 -3.89
N PRO A 152 -11.29 18.74 -4.16
CA PRO A 152 -11.18 20.15 -3.79
C PRO A 152 -12.21 21.06 -4.48
N GLU A 153 -12.71 20.67 -5.66
CA GLU A 153 -13.65 21.45 -6.45
C GLU A 153 -15.08 21.42 -5.84
N ASN A 154 -15.47 20.28 -5.25
CA ASN A 154 -16.82 20.06 -4.74
C ASN A 154 -16.89 20.08 -3.22
N ASP A 155 -15.82 19.69 -2.54
CA ASP A 155 -15.83 19.33 -1.11
C ASP A 155 -14.90 20.26 -0.28
N SER A 156 -14.60 21.47 -0.78
CA SER A 156 -13.67 22.39 -0.10
C SER A 156 -14.07 22.73 1.33
N ALA A 157 -15.37 22.91 1.60
CA ALA A 157 -15.89 23.17 2.93
C ALA A 157 -15.73 21.97 3.88
N GLU A 158 -15.89 20.76 3.36
CA GLU A 158 -15.67 19.54 4.13
C GLU A 158 -14.18 19.32 4.42
N LEU A 159 -13.30 19.57 3.45
CA LEU A 159 -11.85 19.56 3.67
C LEU A 159 -11.42 20.52 4.76
N GLN A 160 -11.97 21.77 4.78
CA GLN A 160 -11.70 22.75 5.83
C GLN A 160 -12.24 22.28 7.20
N SER A 161 -13.40 21.64 7.24
CA SER A 161 -13.93 21.08 8.48
C SER A 161 -13.02 19.98 9.04
N TRP A 162 -12.45 19.13 8.19
CA TRP A 162 -11.49 18.12 8.59
C TRP A 162 -10.16 18.71 9.06
N GLN A 163 -9.69 19.82 8.48
CA GLN A 163 -8.52 20.52 9.01
C GLN A 163 -8.73 20.94 10.48
N ILE A 164 -9.91 21.50 10.82
CA ILE A 164 -10.22 21.89 12.19
C ILE A 164 -10.23 20.67 13.13
N VAL A 165 -10.86 19.57 12.71
CA VAL A 165 -10.95 18.35 13.53
C VAL A 165 -9.57 17.72 13.73
N LEU A 166 -8.77 17.61 12.66
CA LEU A 166 -7.43 17.02 12.71
C LEU A 166 -6.47 17.88 13.53
N ASN A 167 -6.51 19.22 13.39
CA ASN A 167 -5.69 20.12 14.22
C ASN A 167 -6.05 20.03 15.71
N ALA A 168 -7.34 19.93 16.04
CA ALA A 168 -7.78 19.74 17.43
C ALA A 168 -7.33 18.38 18.00
N TRP A 169 -7.35 17.34 17.20
CA TRP A 169 -6.85 16.01 17.59
C TRP A 169 -5.34 16.02 17.81
N LEU A 170 -4.57 16.61 16.89
CA LEU A 170 -3.11 16.67 16.94
C LEU A 170 -2.58 17.56 18.05
N ALA A 171 -3.40 18.48 18.58
CA ALA A 171 -3.05 19.23 19.80
C ALA A 171 -3.00 18.33 21.04
N ASP A 172 -3.84 17.28 21.07
CA ASP A 172 -3.90 16.31 22.18
C ASP A 172 -3.00 15.08 21.90
N GLN A 173 -2.78 14.75 20.63
CA GLN A 173 -2.02 13.57 20.17
C GLN A 173 -1.00 14.00 19.10
N PRO A 174 0.08 14.68 19.47
CA PRO A 174 1.04 15.27 18.53
C PRO A 174 1.92 14.24 17.81
N ASP A 175 1.95 12.99 18.28
CA ASP A 175 2.72 11.87 17.72
C ASP A 175 1.92 10.97 16.75
N ASP A 176 0.66 11.33 16.45
CA ASP A 176 -0.19 10.59 15.52
C ASP A 176 0.18 10.87 14.05
N ALA A 177 1.18 10.15 13.52
CA ALA A 177 1.62 10.27 12.14
C ALA A 177 0.48 10.11 11.10
N PRO A 178 -0.47 9.15 11.22
CA PRO A 178 -1.61 9.06 10.31
C PRO A 178 -2.45 10.33 10.25
N SER A 179 -2.70 10.99 11.37
CA SER A 179 -3.47 12.24 11.39
C SER A 179 -2.71 13.42 10.80
N TRP A 180 -1.39 13.51 11.00
CA TRP A 180 -0.53 14.47 10.30
C TRP A 180 -0.55 14.25 8.78
N TYR A 181 -0.51 12.99 8.33
CA TYR A 181 -0.60 12.63 6.93
C TYR A 181 -1.93 13.08 6.31
N LEU A 182 -3.06 12.83 6.98
CA LEU A 182 -4.38 13.26 6.52
C LEU A 182 -4.53 14.79 6.52
N LEU A 183 -3.98 15.48 7.52
CA LEU A 183 -3.94 16.95 7.56
C LEU A 183 -3.11 17.51 6.40
N GLY A 184 -1.98 16.88 6.09
CA GLY A 184 -1.17 17.22 4.92
C GLY A 184 -1.95 17.11 3.62
N HIS A 185 -2.74 16.05 3.44
CA HIS A 185 -3.62 15.88 2.28
C HIS A 185 -4.73 16.91 2.21
N ALA A 186 -5.36 17.28 3.33
CA ALA A 186 -6.37 18.32 3.36
C ALA A 186 -5.80 19.67 2.90
N HIS A 187 -4.62 20.05 3.42
CA HIS A 187 -3.91 21.27 2.98
C HIS A 187 -3.48 21.19 1.51
N LEU A 188 -2.92 20.07 1.07
CA LEU A 188 -2.46 19.87 -0.31
C LEU A 188 -3.61 20.07 -1.32
N LYS A 189 -4.76 19.46 -1.05
CA LYS A 189 -5.96 19.56 -1.88
C LYS A 189 -6.53 20.98 -1.94
N LEU A 190 -6.42 21.73 -0.86
CA LEU A 190 -6.84 23.15 -0.80
C LEU A 190 -5.81 24.12 -1.40
N GLY A 191 -4.67 23.61 -1.92
CA GLY A 191 -3.61 24.46 -2.47
C GLY A 191 -2.76 25.16 -1.41
N GLU A 192 -2.87 24.78 -0.16
CA GLU A 192 -2.15 25.34 0.97
C GLU A 192 -0.79 24.64 1.15
N PHE A 193 0.07 24.74 0.13
CA PHE A 193 1.28 23.91 -0.03
C PHE A 193 2.27 24.03 1.13
N SER A 194 2.46 25.21 1.70
CA SER A 194 3.36 25.40 2.83
C SER A 194 2.83 24.75 4.13
N GLN A 195 1.52 24.69 4.31
CA GLN A 195 0.88 23.99 5.42
C GLN A 195 0.96 22.47 5.21
N ALA A 196 0.73 22.00 3.97
CA ALA A 196 0.89 20.60 3.60
C ALA A 196 2.32 20.11 3.84
N GLU A 197 3.33 20.89 3.44
CA GLU A 197 4.74 20.60 3.69
C GLU A 197 5.03 20.41 5.18
N ARG A 198 4.53 21.31 6.04
CA ARG A 198 4.72 21.18 7.49
C ARG A 198 4.04 19.94 8.05
N ALA A 199 2.82 19.66 7.62
CA ALA A 199 2.07 18.51 8.11
C ALA A 199 2.72 17.18 7.69
N PHE A 200 3.13 17.04 6.43
CA PHE A 200 3.85 15.83 5.98
C PHE A 200 5.25 15.72 6.62
N GLY A 201 5.93 16.84 6.87
CA GLY A 201 7.18 16.86 7.62
C GLY A 201 7.00 16.35 9.06
N GLN A 202 5.91 16.73 9.74
CA GLN A 202 5.56 16.17 11.05
C GLN A 202 5.20 14.68 10.97
N ALA A 203 4.43 14.27 9.97
CA ALA A 203 4.15 12.85 9.73
C ALA A 203 5.44 12.05 9.59
N HIS A 204 6.43 12.59 8.87
CA HIS A 204 7.72 11.94 8.66
C HIS A 204 8.52 11.77 9.97
N VAL A 205 8.46 12.72 10.91
CA VAL A 205 9.14 12.60 12.21
C VAL A 205 8.71 11.33 12.96
N PHE A 206 7.44 10.95 12.84
CA PHE A 206 6.87 9.78 13.53
C PHE A 206 6.73 8.54 12.63
N ALA A 207 6.97 8.67 11.32
CA ALA A 207 6.90 7.61 10.32
C ALA A 207 8.06 7.71 9.31
N GLU A 208 9.30 7.77 9.81
CA GLU A 208 10.52 8.06 9.05
C GLU A 208 10.75 7.09 7.87
N SER A 209 10.39 5.81 8.03
CA SER A 209 10.55 4.78 6.99
C SER A 209 9.45 4.77 5.94
N ASP A 210 8.36 5.54 6.12
CA ASP A 210 7.23 5.53 5.20
C ASP A 210 7.54 6.31 3.92
N VAL A 211 7.66 5.58 2.81
CA VAL A 211 7.98 6.14 1.49
C VAL A 211 6.84 7.01 0.95
N LEU A 212 5.58 6.73 1.29
CA LEU A 212 4.45 7.55 0.85
C LEU A 212 4.45 8.90 1.56
N VAL A 213 4.75 8.92 2.86
CA VAL A 213 4.91 10.17 3.60
C VAL A 213 6.03 11.02 2.99
N LYS A 214 7.19 10.42 2.70
CA LYS A 214 8.31 11.11 2.03
C LYS A 214 7.89 11.66 0.66
N LEU A 215 7.13 10.90 -0.12
CA LEU A 215 6.68 11.30 -1.44
C LEU A 215 5.77 12.53 -1.39
N TYR A 216 4.77 12.54 -0.49
CA TYR A 216 3.88 13.69 -0.34
C TYR A 216 4.56 14.88 0.32
N TRP A 217 5.54 14.64 1.20
CA TRP A 217 6.38 15.71 1.73
C TRP A 217 7.22 16.37 0.65
N LEU A 218 7.89 15.58 -0.20
CA LEU A 218 8.62 16.08 -1.36
C LEU A 218 7.69 16.85 -2.31
N GLN A 219 6.51 16.31 -2.63
CA GLN A 219 5.54 16.94 -3.52
C GLN A 219 5.06 18.31 -2.98
N SER A 220 4.67 18.35 -1.70
CA SER A 220 4.19 19.60 -1.09
C SER A 220 5.30 20.65 -0.99
N ARG A 221 6.54 20.21 -0.72
CA ARG A 221 7.73 21.07 -0.70
C ARG A 221 8.04 21.64 -2.09
N TYR A 222 8.02 20.79 -3.12
CA TYR A 222 8.18 21.20 -4.51
C TYR A 222 7.15 22.26 -4.92
N LEU A 223 5.88 22.06 -4.55
CA LEU A 223 4.81 23.02 -4.83
C LEU A 223 4.95 24.30 -4.00
N SER A 224 5.34 24.22 -2.73
CA SER A 224 5.55 25.39 -1.86
C SER A 224 6.71 26.27 -2.34
N GLN A 225 7.71 25.68 -2.99
CA GLN A 225 8.88 26.35 -3.57
C GLN A 225 8.72 26.67 -5.06
N GLN A 226 7.48 26.63 -5.59
CA GLN A 226 7.18 26.96 -6.98
C GLN A 226 7.96 26.12 -8.01
N GLY A 227 8.23 24.87 -7.70
CA GLY A 227 8.91 23.94 -8.59
C GLY A 227 10.43 23.87 -8.42
N ALA A 228 11.00 24.60 -7.46
CA ALA A 228 12.42 24.48 -7.14
C ALA A 228 12.69 23.27 -6.23
N LEU A 229 13.86 22.64 -6.39
CA LEU A 229 14.33 21.54 -5.56
C LEU A 229 15.58 21.96 -4.78
N ASP A 230 15.44 22.17 -3.50
CA ASP A 230 16.57 22.41 -2.61
C ASP A 230 17.29 21.10 -2.20
N ALA A 231 18.30 21.21 -1.37
CA ALA A 231 19.10 20.06 -0.93
C ALA A 231 18.26 18.97 -0.25
N LEU A 232 17.29 19.35 0.61
CA LEU A 232 16.40 18.39 1.26
C LEU A 232 15.47 17.70 0.27
N SER A 233 14.92 18.46 -0.69
CA SER A 233 14.08 17.90 -1.76
C SER A 233 14.86 16.89 -2.61
N LYS A 234 16.11 17.17 -2.95
CA LYS A 234 16.99 16.24 -3.68
C LYS A 234 17.29 15.00 -2.86
N GLN A 235 17.56 15.12 -1.56
CA GLN A 235 17.76 14.00 -0.66
C GLN A 235 16.51 13.11 -0.57
N LEU A 236 15.32 13.68 -0.36
CA LEU A 236 14.06 12.94 -0.31
C LEU A 236 13.80 12.18 -1.63
N ALA A 237 14.08 12.83 -2.77
CA ALA A 237 13.97 12.19 -4.08
C ALA A 237 14.91 10.98 -4.21
N GLU A 238 16.17 11.10 -3.77
CA GLU A 238 17.14 10.00 -3.77
C GLU A 238 16.67 8.84 -2.88
N GLU A 239 16.20 9.11 -1.66
CA GLU A 239 15.69 8.09 -0.74
C GLU A 239 14.47 7.35 -1.33
N ILE A 240 13.54 8.06 -1.97
CA ILE A 240 12.37 7.46 -2.63
C ILE A 240 12.82 6.60 -3.82
N LEU A 241 13.74 7.10 -4.65
CA LEU A 241 14.26 6.38 -5.81
C LEU A 241 15.16 5.20 -5.43
N ALA A 242 15.77 5.19 -4.25
CA ALA A 242 16.49 4.03 -3.74
C ALA A 242 15.54 2.84 -3.47
N VAL A 243 14.31 3.10 -3.02
CA VAL A 243 13.28 2.07 -2.79
C VAL A 243 12.52 1.73 -4.07
N ASN A 244 12.14 2.75 -4.84
CA ASN A 244 11.44 2.62 -6.12
C ASN A 244 12.15 3.41 -7.21
N PRO A 245 13.13 2.82 -7.90
CA PRO A 245 13.92 3.51 -8.92
C PRO A 245 13.12 4.08 -10.09
N ASN A 246 11.91 3.58 -10.32
CA ASN A 246 11.02 4.01 -11.40
C ASN A 246 9.81 4.80 -10.88
N ASN A 247 9.90 5.47 -9.73
CA ASN A 247 8.84 6.33 -9.24
C ASN A 247 8.62 7.48 -10.22
N GLN A 248 7.55 7.38 -11.02
CA GLN A 248 7.26 8.29 -12.11
C GLN A 248 7.12 9.74 -11.64
N GLN A 249 6.43 9.97 -10.54
CA GLN A 249 6.18 11.30 -10.00
C GLN A 249 7.48 12.01 -9.60
N VAL A 250 8.39 11.29 -8.93
CA VAL A 250 9.69 11.85 -8.53
C VAL A 250 10.56 12.12 -9.75
N LEU A 251 10.59 11.19 -10.72
CA LEU A 251 11.35 11.37 -11.96
C LEU A 251 10.85 12.58 -12.77
N GLU A 252 9.53 12.78 -12.84
CA GLU A 252 8.93 13.95 -13.51
C GLU A 252 9.28 15.26 -12.79
N MET A 253 9.21 15.30 -11.45
CA MET A 253 9.62 16.49 -10.68
C MET A 253 11.09 16.84 -10.90
N LEU A 254 11.98 15.83 -10.86
CA LEU A 254 13.41 16.02 -11.13
C LEU A 254 13.66 16.50 -12.55
N ALA A 255 12.94 15.95 -13.54
CA ALA A 255 13.07 16.37 -14.93
C ALA A 255 12.65 17.82 -15.15
N VAL A 256 11.49 18.22 -14.58
CA VAL A 256 10.99 19.61 -14.71
C VAL A 256 11.91 20.59 -14.01
N ALA A 257 12.41 20.25 -12.82
CA ALA A 257 13.37 21.08 -12.10
C ALA A 257 14.68 21.24 -12.89
N ALA A 258 15.21 20.16 -13.47
CA ALA A 258 16.40 20.19 -14.29
C ALA A 258 16.21 21.05 -15.57
N ILE A 259 15.04 21.01 -16.19
CA ILE A 259 14.70 21.90 -17.32
C ILE A 259 14.73 23.37 -16.86
N ALA A 260 14.16 23.67 -15.71
CA ALA A 260 14.15 25.03 -15.17
C ALA A 260 15.55 25.52 -14.78
N GLU A 261 16.43 24.64 -14.31
CA GLU A 261 17.83 24.90 -13.99
C GLU A 261 18.73 24.98 -15.26
N GLY A 262 18.20 24.61 -16.44
CA GLY A 262 18.93 24.56 -17.71
C GLY A 262 19.82 23.31 -17.86
N ASP A 263 19.67 22.33 -16.96
CA ASP A 263 20.41 21.05 -17.01
C ASP A 263 19.68 20.04 -17.91
N ALA A 264 19.85 20.22 -19.22
CA ALA A 264 19.24 19.34 -20.21
C ALA A 264 19.71 17.87 -20.09
N ALA A 265 20.93 17.64 -19.59
CA ALA A 265 21.46 16.29 -19.44
C ALA A 265 20.69 15.50 -18.36
N VAL A 266 20.54 16.09 -17.18
CA VAL A 266 19.74 15.49 -16.10
C VAL A 266 18.26 15.35 -16.55
N ALA A 267 17.70 16.36 -17.20
CA ALA A 267 16.33 16.32 -17.69
C ALA A 267 16.09 15.13 -18.63
N ILE A 268 16.94 14.93 -19.64
CA ILE A 268 16.84 13.79 -20.59
C ILE A 268 16.97 12.46 -19.86
N THR A 269 17.91 12.35 -18.93
CA THR A 269 18.11 11.13 -18.13
C THR A 269 16.86 10.78 -17.34
N MET A 270 16.24 11.75 -16.66
CA MET A 270 15.02 11.52 -15.88
C MET A 270 13.83 11.21 -16.78
N LEU A 271 13.63 11.98 -17.85
CA LEU A 271 12.54 11.74 -18.82
C LEU A 271 12.63 10.36 -19.47
N ASN A 272 13.82 9.89 -19.82
CA ASN A 272 13.98 8.55 -20.38
C ASN A 272 13.50 7.44 -19.40
N ARG A 273 13.68 7.65 -18.09
CA ARG A 273 13.23 6.70 -17.06
C ARG A 273 11.71 6.72 -16.85
N THR A 274 11.02 7.82 -17.17
CA THR A 274 9.55 7.91 -17.03
C THR A 274 8.80 7.13 -18.12
N LEU A 275 9.45 6.78 -19.22
CA LEU A 275 8.83 6.07 -20.33
C LEU A 275 8.52 4.61 -19.96
N THR A 276 7.25 4.34 -19.66
CA THR A 276 6.75 3.01 -19.31
C THR A 276 5.74 2.54 -20.35
N PRO A 277 5.57 1.22 -20.55
CA PRO A 277 4.61 0.66 -21.52
C PRO A 277 3.15 1.02 -21.22
N VAL A 278 2.86 1.34 -19.97
CA VAL A 278 1.49 1.63 -19.47
C VAL A 278 1.13 3.11 -19.57
N ALA A 279 2.10 3.98 -19.89
CA ALA A 279 1.85 5.41 -19.97
C ALA A 279 0.90 5.75 -21.14
N PRO A 280 0.01 6.76 -20.97
CA PRO A 280 -0.87 7.21 -22.05
C PRO A 280 -0.06 7.63 -23.29
N PRO A 281 -0.52 7.29 -24.52
CA PRO A 281 0.20 7.56 -25.74
C PRO A 281 0.60 9.03 -25.94
N ASP A 282 -0.28 9.96 -25.58
CA ASP A 282 0.00 11.39 -25.70
C ASP A 282 1.11 11.85 -24.74
N ARG A 283 1.15 11.30 -23.53
CA ARG A 283 2.24 11.57 -22.58
C ARG A 283 3.57 11.05 -23.09
N VAL A 284 3.58 9.82 -23.62
CA VAL A 284 4.80 9.22 -24.20
C VAL A 284 5.33 10.08 -25.35
N ARG A 285 4.46 10.51 -26.27
CA ARG A 285 4.87 11.41 -27.38
C ARG A 285 5.43 12.72 -26.85
N ALA A 286 4.70 13.40 -25.95
CA ALA A 286 5.16 14.65 -25.36
C ALA A 286 6.52 14.50 -24.66
N THR A 287 6.75 13.39 -23.96
CA THR A 287 8.03 13.11 -23.31
C THR A 287 9.16 12.90 -24.34
N VAL A 288 8.90 12.12 -25.39
CA VAL A 288 9.88 11.90 -26.48
C VAL A 288 10.19 13.20 -27.19
N ASP A 289 9.19 14.00 -27.54
CA ASP A 289 9.35 15.30 -28.21
C ASP A 289 10.13 16.30 -27.33
N ALA A 290 9.88 16.30 -26.02
CA ALA A 290 10.62 17.12 -25.06
C ALA A 290 12.11 16.73 -25.00
N MET A 291 12.42 15.43 -24.96
CA MET A 291 13.80 14.94 -24.99
C MET A 291 14.52 15.32 -26.27
N GLU A 292 13.84 15.24 -27.44
CA GLU A 292 14.39 15.60 -28.73
C GLU A 292 14.64 17.12 -28.82
N ALA A 293 13.70 17.92 -28.33
CA ALA A 293 13.86 19.38 -28.25
C ALA A 293 15.04 19.77 -27.36
N LEU A 294 15.21 19.12 -26.21
CA LEU A 294 16.36 19.35 -25.32
C LEU A 294 17.68 18.96 -25.98
N ARG A 295 17.74 17.87 -26.75
CA ARG A 295 18.93 17.48 -27.52
C ARG A 295 19.26 18.51 -28.60
N THR A 296 18.26 18.91 -29.36
CA THR A 296 18.42 19.88 -30.48
C THR A 296 18.86 21.27 -29.99
N SER A 297 18.35 21.71 -28.84
CA SER A 297 18.72 22.99 -28.25
C SER A 297 20.09 22.99 -27.56
N ASN A 298 20.63 21.80 -27.25
CA ASN A 298 21.91 21.63 -26.53
C ASN A 298 22.88 20.77 -27.35
N VAL A 299 23.34 21.30 -28.47
CA VAL A 299 24.26 20.60 -29.41
C VAL A 299 25.50 19.99 -28.73
N LEU A 300 25.95 20.57 -27.63
CA LEU A 300 27.10 20.08 -26.85
C LEU A 300 26.82 18.76 -26.14
N LEU A 301 25.57 18.31 -26.04
CA LEU A 301 25.20 17.01 -25.46
C LEU A 301 25.45 15.85 -26.41
N THR A 302 25.65 16.10 -27.71
CA THR A 302 25.98 15.07 -28.69
C THR A 302 27.47 14.83 -28.69
N ASN A 303 27.90 13.67 -28.19
CA ASN A 303 29.31 13.29 -28.14
C ASN A 303 29.68 12.30 -29.27
N ALA A 304 30.97 12.15 -29.53
CA ALA A 304 31.52 11.25 -30.55
C ALA A 304 31.22 9.76 -30.31
N HIS A 305 30.82 9.42 -29.08
CA HIS A 305 30.47 8.05 -28.64
C HIS A 305 28.96 7.75 -28.80
N ALA A 306 28.17 8.72 -29.26
CA ALA A 306 26.76 8.53 -29.46
C ALA A 306 26.47 7.59 -30.65
N LEU A 307 25.54 6.67 -30.46
CA LEU A 307 25.03 5.77 -31.48
C LEU A 307 23.59 6.15 -31.80
N GLN A 308 23.30 6.51 -33.05
CA GLN A 308 21.95 6.77 -33.51
C GLN A 308 21.39 5.50 -34.14
N VAL A 309 20.31 4.97 -33.57
CA VAL A 309 19.71 3.71 -33.98
C VAL A 309 18.32 3.99 -34.56
N ALA A 310 18.16 3.78 -35.86
CA ALA A 310 16.86 3.74 -36.51
C ALA A 310 16.28 2.34 -36.36
N VAL A 311 15.07 2.24 -35.81
CA VAL A 311 14.38 0.98 -35.54
C VAL A 311 13.17 0.87 -36.45
N ASN A 312 13.15 -0.19 -37.28
CA ASN A 312 12.10 -0.50 -38.20
C ASN A 312 11.59 -1.93 -37.99
N VAL A 313 10.46 -2.25 -38.58
CA VAL A 313 9.89 -3.60 -38.63
C VAL A 313 10.00 -4.11 -40.07
N ALA A 314 10.23 -5.39 -40.23
CA ALA A 314 10.28 -6.03 -41.56
C ALA A 314 8.96 -5.83 -42.32
N ASP A 315 9.04 -5.72 -43.63
CA ASP A 315 7.87 -5.49 -44.50
C ASP A 315 6.79 -6.56 -44.31
N GLY A 316 5.54 -6.10 -44.20
CA GLY A 316 4.38 -6.99 -44.03
C GLY A 316 4.16 -7.53 -42.60
N VAL A 317 5.05 -7.21 -41.64
CA VAL A 317 4.94 -7.61 -40.24
C VAL A 317 4.42 -6.48 -39.40
N LYS A 318 3.51 -6.77 -38.45
CA LYS A 318 2.97 -5.80 -37.51
C LYS A 318 3.33 -6.23 -36.07
N ALA A 319 4.03 -5.37 -35.38
CA ALA A 319 4.23 -5.51 -33.93
C ALA A 319 2.90 -5.27 -33.17
N ASN A 320 2.70 -5.98 -32.05
CA ASN A 320 1.57 -5.70 -31.17
C ASN A 320 1.78 -4.33 -30.51
N PRO A 321 0.81 -3.39 -30.57
CA PRO A 321 0.95 -2.03 -30.02
C PRO A 321 1.29 -1.97 -28.52
N HIS A 322 1.01 -3.03 -27.76
CA HIS A 322 1.28 -3.11 -26.32
C HIS A 322 2.69 -3.62 -25.99
N ASP A 323 3.44 -4.08 -26.99
CA ASP A 323 4.81 -4.56 -26.79
C ASP A 323 5.78 -3.40 -26.52
N THR A 324 6.91 -3.73 -25.91
CA THR A 324 7.98 -2.78 -25.60
C THR A 324 9.21 -3.07 -26.44
N VAL A 325 9.72 -2.05 -27.12
CA VAL A 325 11.01 -2.09 -27.80
C VAL A 325 12.10 -1.62 -26.83
N PHE A 326 13.09 -2.47 -26.60
CA PHE A 326 14.31 -2.12 -25.89
C PHE A 326 15.44 -1.92 -26.90
N VAL A 327 16.11 -0.78 -26.82
CA VAL A 327 17.34 -0.48 -27.60
C VAL A 327 18.48 -0.36 -26.59
N VAL A 328 19.44 -1.25 -26.67
CA VAL A 328 20.42 -1.51 -25.63
C VAL A 328 21.82 -1.49 -26.20
N ALA A 329 22.70 -0.65 -25.69
CA ALA A 329 24.15 -0.77 -25.91
C ALA A 329 24.77 -1.56 -24.74
N ARG A 330 25.45 -2.67 -25.05
CA ARG A 330 26.03 -3.57 -24.06
C ARG A 330 27.44 -4.05 -24.45
N PRO A 331 28.21 -4.67 -23.53
CA PRO A 331 29.44 -5.34 -23.88
C PRO A 331 29.22 -6.43 -24.93
N VAL A 332 30.22 -6.64 -25.80
CA VAL A 332 30.19 -7.71 -26.79
C VAL A 332 30.03 -9.07 -26.11
N GLY A 333 29.08 -9.89 -26.59
CA GLY A 333 28.76 -11.18 -25.98
C GLY A 333 27.80 -11.09 -24.78
N GLY A 334 27.30 -9.90 -24.42
CA GLY A 334 26.30 -9.72 -23.36
C GLY A 334 26.85 -9.10 -22.08
N GLY A 335 26.02 -9.06 -21.04
CA GLY A 335 26.34 -8.49 -19.74
C GLY A 335 25.51 -7.23 -19.42
N MET A 336 25.88 -6.53 -18.34
CA MET A 336 25.18 -5.35 -17.89
C MET A 336 25.30 -4.23 -18.94
N PRO A 337 24.19 -3.68 -19.42
CA PRO A 337 24.18 -2.62 -20.43
C PRO A 337 24.90 -1.35 -19.97
N TYR A 338 25.48 -0.63 -20.92
CA TYR A 338 25.96 0.74 -20.73
C TYR A 338 24.79 1.74 -20.84
N ALA A 339 23.97 1.63 -21.90
CA ALA A 339 22.87 2.52 -22.18
C ALA A 339 21.62 1.74 -22.60
N VAL A 340 20.44 2.21 -22.17
CA VAL A 340 19.15 1.58 -22.47
C VAL A 340 18.11 2.63 -22.77
N VAL A 341 17.42 2.45 -23.89
CA VAL A 341 16.22 3.22 -24.24
C VAL A 341 15.06 2.26 -24.38
N ARG A 342 13.92 2.61 -23.80
CA ARG A 342 12.65 1.88 -23.95
C ARG A 342 11.65 2.72 -24.72
N ARG A 343 10.94 2.10 -25.67
CA ARG A 343 9.87 2.75 -26.43
C ARG A 343 8.71 1.76 -26.61
N PRO A 344 7.46 2.21 -26.53
CA PRO A 344 6.33 1.37 -26.95
C PRO A 344 6.41 1.07 -28.45
N SER A 345 6.03 -0.13 -28.83
CA SER A 345 6.08 -0.60 -30.23
C SER A 345 5.18 0.20 -31.20
N TRP A 346 4.11 0.82 -30.69
CA TRP A 346 3.22 1.66 -31.50
C TRP A 346 3.88 2.96 -32.02
N LEU A 347 5.07 3.32 -31.49
CA LEU A 347 5.89 4.43 -32.03
C LEU A 347 6.69 4.03 -33.28
N LEU A 348 6.82 2.73 -33.59
CA LEU A 348 7.58 2.26 -34.75
C LEU A 348 7.02 2.82 -36.07
N PRO A 349 7.87 3.24 -37.00
CA PRO A 349 9.33 3.33 -36.91
C PRO A 349 9.80 4.56 -36.13
N PHE A 350 10.95 4.47 -35.45
CA PHE A 350 11.53 5.59 -34.70
C PHE A 350 13.06 5.54 -34.71
N SER A 351 13.70 6.66 -34.36
CA SER A 351 15.14 6.72 -34.12
C SER A 351 15.41 7.08 -32.66
N VAL A 352 16.47 6.52 -32.08
CA VAL A 352 16.94 6.85 -30.72
C VAL A 352 18.44 7.06 -30.70
N THR A 353 18.89 7.86 -29.76
CA THR A 353 20.32 8.08 -29.49
C THR A 353 20.70 7.32 -28.22
N LEU A 354 21.70 6.45 -28.31
CA LEU A 354 22.34 5.79 -27.18
C LEU A 354 23.63 6.54 -26.85
N ASP A 355 23.65 7.23 -25.72
CA ASP A 355 24.76 8.04 -25.21
C ASP A 355 24.80 7.96 -23.68
N ASP A 356 25.63 8.79 -23.07
CA ASP A 356 25.77 8.85 -21.60
C ASP A 356 24.49 9.29 -20.88
N LEU A 357 23.60 10.05 -21.56
CA LEU A 357 22.35 10.55 -20.99
C LEU A 357 21.30 9.47 -20.76
N VAL A 358 21.43 8.36 -21.45
CA VAL A 358 20.56 7.18 -21.27
C VAL A 358 21.30 5.99 -20.65
N SER A 359 22.40 6.27 -19.96
CA SER A 359 23.19 5.26 -19.25
C SER A 359 22.39 4.63 -18.10
N MET A 360 22.61 3.33 -17.89
CA MET A 360 22.04 2.59 -16.77
C MET A 360 22.65 2.99 -15.43
N SER A 361 23.91 3.44 -15.43
CA SER A 361 24.63 3.88 -14.23
C SER A 361 25.58 5.04 -14.57
N PRO A 362 25.56 6.12 -13.79
CA PRO A 362 26.50 7.22 -13.97
C PRO A 362 27.98 6.79 -13.84
N ALA A 363 28.25 5.73 -13.07
CA ALA A 363 29.59 5.21 -12.88
C ALA A 363 30.10 4.39 -14.08
N ARG A 364 29.23 4.12 -15.07
CA ARG A 364 29.56 3.29 -16.24
C ARG A 364 28.89 3.82 -17.50
N PRO A 365 29.28 5.03 -17.95
CA PRO A 365 28.75 5.63 -19.16
C PRO A 365 29.23 4.88 -20.41
N ILE A 366 28.49 4.99 -21.53
CA ILE A 366 28.85 4.36 -22.79
C ILE A 366 30.17 4.92 -23.35
N SER A 367 30.48 6.16 -23.06
CA SER A 367 31.74 6.83 -23.47
C SER A 367 33.01 6.17 -22.90
N GLN A 368 32.90 5.35 -21.87
CA GLN A 368 34.01 4.59 -21.30
C GLN A 368 34.21 3.20 -21.93
N ALA A 369 33.36 2.82 -22.87
CA ALA A 369 33.46 1.53 -23.52
C ALA A 369 34.30 1.63 -24.80
N ASP A 370 35.26 0.73 -24.97
CA ASP A 370 36.06 0.62 -26.20
C ASP A 370 35.24 0.04 -27.37
N THR A 371 34.44 -0.98 -27.06
CA THR A 371 33.63 -1.70 -28.03
C THR A 371 32.29 -2.11 -27.42
N VAL A 372 31.24 -1.91 -28.16
CA VAL A 372 29.87 -2.28 -27.77
C VAL A 372 29.17 -3.06 -28.88
N GLU A 373 28.13 -3.79 -28.51
CA GLU A 373 27.12 -4.28 -29.46
C GLU A 373 25.77 -3.65 -29.11
N VAL A 374 24.96 -3.39 -30.15
CA VAL A 374 23.60 -2.87 -29.97
C VAL A 374 22.62 -4.00 -30.17
N LEU A 375 21.82 -4.25 -29.14
CA LEU A 375 20.69 -5.18 -29.17
C LEU A 375 19.40 -4.38 -29.24
N VAL A 376 18.59 -4.63 -30.27
CA VAL A 376 17.20 -4.16 -30.33
C VAL A 376 16.30 -5.36 -30.11
N ARG A 377 15.38 -5.24 -29.15
CA ARG A 377 14.49 -6.34 -28.77
C ARG A 377 13.06 -5.85 -28.60
N LEU A 378 12.11 -6.54 -29.23
CA LEU A 378 10.69 -6.37 -29.02
C LEU A 378 10.21 -7.40 -28.01
N SER A 379 9.73 -6.96 -26.87
CA SER A 379 9.28 -7.81 -25.76
C SER A 379 7.77 -7.65 -25.56
N ALA A 380 7.05 -8.75 -25.62
CA ALA A 380 5.61 -8.81 -25.33
C ALA A 380 5.32 -8.66 -23.82
N THR A 381 6.28 -9.03 -22.95
CA THR A 381 6.12 -8.93 -21.50
C THR A 381 6.49 -7.56 -20.94
N GLY A 382 7.19 -6.73 -21.71
CA GLY A 382 7.70 -5.43 -21.28
C GLY A 382 8.80 -5.51 -20.21
N THR A 383 9.32 -6.70 -19.92
CA THR A 383 10.39 -6.94 -18.93
C THR A 383 11.78 -6.90 -19.57
N ALA A 384 12.79 -6.65 -18.75
CA ALA A 384 14.19 -6.69 -19.20
C ALA A 384 14.68 -8.13 -19.45
N GLU A 385 14.03 -9.15 -18.89
CA GLU A 385 14.36 -10.54 -19.09
C GLU A 385 14.11 -10.96 -20.55
N ALA A 386 15.07 -11.69 -21.11
CA ALA A 386 14.99 -12.15 -22.48
C ALA A 386 14.03 -13.36 -22.58
N ASN A 387 13.06 -13.29 -23.49
CA ASN A 387 12.19 -14.41 -23.82
C ASN A 387 12.62 -15.00 -25.18
N PRO A 388 12.57 -16.33 -25.39
CA PRO A 388 12.86 -16.97 -26.67
C PRO A 388 12.01 -16.41 -27.82
N ASN A 389 10.77 -16.00 -27.55
CA ASN A 389 9.83 -15.48 -28.55
C ASN A 389 9.99 -13.98 -28.84
N ASP A 390 10.94 -13.28 -28.17
CA ASP A 390 11.20 -11.88 -28.45
C ASP A 390 11.83 -11.72 -29.84
N TRP A 391 11.36 -10.73 -30.60
CA TRP A 391 12.02 -10.34 -31.83
C TRP A 391 13.32 -9.65 -31.51
N ARG A 392 14.38 -9.94 -32.26
CA ARG A 392 15.73 -9.46 -31.94
C ARG A 392 16.47 -9.03 -33.17
N TRP A 393 17.19 -7.93 -33.03
CA TRP A 393 18.23 -7.53 -33.96
C TRP A 393 19.50 -7.26 -33.16
N LEU A 394 20.64 -7.75 -33.58
CA LEU A 394 21.92 -7.57 -32.94
C LEU A 394 22.90 -7.01 -33.95
N SER A 395 23.62 -5.93 -33.57
CA SER A 395 24.69 -5.39 -34.43
C SER A 395 25.94 -6.27 -34.37
N GLU A 396 26.80 -6.10 -35.36
CA GLU A 396 28.22 -6.46 -35.21
C GLU A 396 28.86 -5.61 -34.08
N PRO A 397 30.01 -6.05 -33.53
CA PRO A 397 30.77 -5.25 -32.58
C PRO A 397 31.17 -3.88 -33.17
N ILE A 398 30.87 -2.82 -32.43
CA ILE A 398 31.10 -1.42 -32.80
C ILE A 398 32.20 -0.87 -31.93
N ALA A 399 33.37 -0.58 -32.50
CA ALA A 399 34.42 0.13 -31.79
C ALA A 399 34.00 1.59 -31.61
N LEU A 400 33.96 2.11 -30.37
CA LEU A 400 33.75 3.51 -30.09
C LEU A 400 35.06 4.27 -30.26
N ALA A 401 34.95 5.57 -30.66
CA ALA A 401 36.15 6.38 -30.84
C ALA A 401 36.91 6.51 -29.50
N SER A 402 38.22 6.34 -29.50
CA SER A 402 39.02 6.66 -28.32
C SER A 402 39.16 8.19 -28.17
N ALA A 403 39.34 8.67 -26.94
CA ALA A 403 39.49 10.09 -26.64
C ALA A 403 40.62 10.81 -27.45
N SER A 404 41.53 10.03 -28.06
CA SER A 404 42.60 10.51 -28.94
C SER A 404 42.11 10.81 -30.39
N ASP A 405 40.93 10.33 -30.77
CA ASP A 405 40.39 10.45 -32.15
C ASP A 405 39.35 11.58 -32.27
N GLU A 406 39.14 12.40 -31.25
CA GLU A 406 38.11 13.45 -31.18
C GLU A 406 38.19 14.51 -32.30
N ALA A 407 39.29 14.56 -33.02
CA ALA A 407 39.47 15.51 -34.14
C ALA A 407 38.80 15.07 -35.46
N SER A 408 38.33 13.85 -35.60
CA SER A 408 37.96 13.29 -36.92
C SER A 408 36.50 12.99 -37.18
N SER A 409 35.62 12.88 -36.20
CA SER A 409 34.20 12.69 -36.47
C SER A 409 33.29 13.10 -35.29
N SER A 410 32.79 14.33 -35.39
CA SER A 410 31.77 14.87 -34.47
C SER A 410 30.35 14.32 -34.71
N SER A 411 30.17 13.37 -35.63
CA SER A 411 28.85 12.84 -35.98
C SER A 411 28.58 11.48 -35.33
N PRO A 412 27.37 11.28 -34.76
CA PRO A 412 26.99 9.98 -34.22
C PRO A 412 27.01 8.89 -35.30
N ARG A 413 27.36 7.66 -34.90
CA ARG A 413 27.29 6.52 -35.83
C ARG A 413 25.85 6.10 -36.02
N ASN A 414 25.43 5.96 -37.27
CA ASN A 414 24.09 5.58 -37.66
C ASN A 414 23.97 4.06 -37.85
N LEU A 415 23.00 3.44 -37.18
CA LEU A 415 22.64 2.03 -37.26
C LEU A 415 21.21 1.90 -37.74
N ASN A 416 20.93 0.86 -38.53
CA ASN A 416 19.57 0.54 -38.97
C ASN A 416 19.20 -0.85 -38.48
N ALA A 417 18.29 -0.93 -37.52
CA ALA A 417 17.79 -2.15 -36.95
C ALA A 417 16.44 -2.52 -37.58
N VAL A 418 16.33 -3.70 -38.13
CA VAL A 418 15.08 -4.23 -38.67
C VAL A 418 14.64 -5.43 -37.83
N LEU A 419 13.53 -5.28 -37.11
CA LEU A 419 12.95 -6.33 -36.29
C LEU A 419 12.10 -7.26 -37.12
N SER A 420 12.31 -8.57 -36.92
CA SER A 420 11.51 -9.64 -37.52
C SER A 420 11.10 -10.66 -36.46
N PRO A 421 9.98 -11.38 -36.64
CA PRO A 421 9.64 -12.51 -35.79
C PRO A 421 10.79 -13.51 -35.71
N PRO A 422 10.95 -14.22 -34.58
CA PRO A 422 11.85 -15.38 -34.54
C PRO A 422 11.37 -16.46 -35.50
N ASP A 423 12.32 -17.18 -36.07
CA ASP A 423 12.06 -18.31 -37.00
C ASP A 423 11.34 -19.46 -36.29
#